data_07f3648db95dcc3e4723be4519691f87
#
_entry.id   07f3648db95dcc3e4723be4519691f87
#
_cell.length_a   1.000
_cell.length_b   1.000
_cell.length_c   1.000
_cell.angle_alpha   90.00
_cell.angle_beta   90.00
_cell.angle_gamma   90.00
#
_symmetry.space_group_name_H-M   'P 1'
#
loop_
_entity.id
_entity.type
_entity.pdbx_description
1 polymer ?
#
loop_
_entity_poly.entity_id
_entity_poly.type
_entity_poly.pdbx_seq_one_letter_code
_entity_poly.pdbx_strand_id
1 'polypeptide(L)'
;MVIIAVDDEWMALEHAVSVICAAAPGAEVHAFRNAEAAMRYAKAHVIHVAFLDIHMPKVGGLELAQQLKAQFPEINLIFATGYTRYMPEAFRLRASGC
;
A
#
# COMPACT_ATOMS: atom_id res chain seq x y z
N MET A 1 2.92 -3.47 -14.15
CA MET A 1 1.92 -3.52 -13.07
C MET A 1 2.27 -2.48 -12.02
N VAL A 2 1.31 -1.71 -11.60
CA VAL A 2 1.48 -0.68 -10.57
C VAL A 2 0.80 -1.14 -9.29
N ILE A 3 1.57 -1.16 -8.20
CA ILE A 3 1.10 -1.58 -6.88
C ILE A 3 1.31 -0.42 -5.92
N ILE A 4 0.30 -0.11 -5.11
CA ILE A 4 0.47 0.87 -4.04
C ILE A 4 0.33 0.19 -2.68
N ALA A 5 0.99 0.77 -1.68
CA ALA A 5 0.84 0.38 -0.28
C ALA A 5 0.53 1.64 0.52
N VAL A 6 -0.49 1.58 1.35
CA VAL A 6 -0.95 2.73 2.13
C VAL A 6 -1.08 2.34 3.59
N ASP A 7 -0.33 3.00 4.46
CA ASP A 7 -0.33 2.73 5.89
C ASP A 7 0.25 3.95 6.60
N ASP A 8 -0.42 4.44 7.64
CA ASP A 8 0.08 5.59 8.39
C ASP A 8 1.23 5.22 9.33
N GLU A 9 1.41 3.94 9.60
CA GLU A 9 2.47 3.42 10.45
C GLU A 9 3.71 3.18 9.59
N TRP A 10 4.78 3.93 9.87
CA TRP A 10 6.00 3.90 9.04
C TRP A 10 6.58 2.49 8.88
N MET A 11 6.72 1.77 10.00
CA MET A 11 7.35 0.45 9.95
C MET A 11 6.48 -0.58 9.23
N ALA A 12 5.18 -0.50 9.40
CA ALA A 12 4.26 -1.40 8.69
C ALA A 12 4.30 -1.14 7.19
N LEU A 13 4.36 0.13 6.79
CA LEU A 13 4.46 0.49 5.38
C LEU A 13 5.76 -0.02 4.77
N GLU A 14 6.87 0.16 5.48
CA GLU A 14 8.16 -0.31 5.01
C GLU A 14 8.17 -1.83 4.85
N HIS A 15 7.57 -2.53 5.80
CA HIS A 15 7.44 -3.98 5.72
C HIS A 15 6.60 -4.40 4.52
N ALA A 16 5.46 -3.75 4.32
CA ALA A 16 4.59 -4.05 3.19
C ALA A 16 5.33 -3.88 1.86
N VAL A 17 6.05 -2.79 1.70
CA VAL A 17 6.85 -2.54 0.49
C VAL A 17 7.88 -3.64 0.30
N SER A 18 8.56 -4.03 1.37
CA SER A 18 9.57 -5.09 1.29
C SER A 18 8.98 -6.41 0.81
N VAL A 19 7.82 -6.79 1.34
CA VAL A 19 7.14 -8.03 0.96
C VAL A 19 6.68 -7.97 -0.50
N ILE A 20 6.10 -6.84 -0.88
CA ILE A 20 5.62 -6.64 -2.26
C ILE A 20 6.77 -6.72 -3.25
N CYS A 21 7.87 -6.04 -2.96
CA CYS A 21 9.02 -6.03 -3.84
C CYS A 21 9.63 -7.41 -4.01
N ALA A 22 9.64 -8.20 -2.94
CA ALA A 22 10.15 -9.57 -3.00
C ALA A 22 9.24 -10.48 -3.83
N ALA A 23 7.92 -10.27 -3.73
CA ALA A 23 6.95 -11.10 -4.43
C ALA A 23 6.75 -10.70 -5.88
N ALA A 24 6.95 -9.43 -6.21
CA ALA A 24 6.70 -8.90 -7.56
C ALA A 24 7.85 -7.99 -7.99
N PRO A 25 9.04 -8.56 -8.24
CA PRO A 25 10.24 -7.76 -8.49
C PRO A 25 10.18 -6.88 -9.73
N GLY A 26 9.28 -7.18 -10.67
CA GLY A 26 9.12 -6.35 -11.86
C GLY A 26 8.07 -5.27 -11.73
N ALA A 27 7.38 -5.18 -10.61
CA ALA A 27 6.30 -4.23 -10.44
C ALA A 27 6.81 -2.85 -10.03
N GLU A 28 6.05 -1.82 -10.40
CA GLU A 28 6.27 -0.47 -9.93
C GLU A 28 5.50 -0.31 -8.62
N VAL A 29 6.20 0.01 -7.53
CA VAL A 29 5.61 0.06 -6.19
C VAL A 29 5.72 1.47 -5.62
N HIS A 30 4.61 2.01 -5.15
CA HIS A 30 4.55 3.33 -4.53
C HIS A 30 3.93 3.23 -3.15
N ALA A 31 4.52 3.94 -2.19
CA ALA A 31 4.09 3.90 -0.80
C ALA A 31 3.52 5.26 -0.38
N PHE A 32 2.42 5.23 0.35
CA PHE A 32 1.76 6.44 0.83
C PHE A 32 1.43 6.29 2.30
N ARG A 33 1.57 7.37 3.07
CA ARG A 33 1.31 7.34 4.50
C ARG A 33 -0.08 7.83 4.88
N ASN A 34 -0.86 8.22 3.89
CA ASN A 34 -2.25 8.61 4.12
C ASN A 34 -3.06 8.40 2.85
N ALA A 35 -4.38 8.36 3.02
CA ALA A 35 -5.27 8.10 1.90
C ALA A 35 -5.30 9.23 0.89
N GLU A 36 -5.16 10.47 1.34
CA GLU A 36 -5.22 11.62 0.43
C GLU A 36 -4.09 11.59 -0.58
N ALA A 37 -2.88 11.23 -0.15
CA ALA A 37 -1.74 11.11 -1.05
C ALA A 37 -1.97 10.02 -2.09
N ALA A 38 -2.53 8.88 -1.67
CA ALA A 38 -2.85 7.79 -2.57
C ALA A 38 -3.91 8.21 -3.59
N MET A 39 -4.92 8.96 -3.16
CA MET A 39 -5.97 9.44 -4.07
C MET A 39 -5.42 10.44 -5.09
N ARG A 40 -4.50 11.30 -4.70
CA ARG A 40 -3.87 12.22 -5.64
C ARG A 40 -3.09 11.46 -6.71
N TYR A 41 -2.38 10.42 -6.30
CA TYR A 41 -1.66 9.58 -7.25
C TYR A 41 -2.63 8.89 -8.22
N ALA A 42 -3.76 8.41 -7.71
CA ALA A 42 -4.76 7.70 -8.51
C ALA A 42 -5.39 8.57 -9.59
N LYS A 43 -5.40 9.89 -9.41
CA LYS A 43 -5.95 10.80 -10.42
C LYS A 43 -5.14 10.81 -11.71
N ALA A 44 -3.86 10.48 -11.63
CA ALA A 44 -2.95 10.59 -12.77
C ALA A 44 -2.35 9.25 -13.20
N HIS A 45 -2.60 8.18 -12.46
CA HIS A 45 -1.97 6.88 -12.73
C HIS A 45 -2.95 5.74 -12.52
N VAL A 46 -2.80 4.70 -13.33
CA VAL A 46 -3.58 3.47 -13.17
C VAL A 46 -2.94 2.65 -12.06
N ILE A 47 -3.78 2.07 -11.18
CA ILE A 47 -3.32 1.22 -10.09
C ILE A 47 -3.94 -0.15 -10.27
N HIS A 48 -3.12 -1.19 -10.21
CA HIS A 48 -3.57 -2.57 -10.40
C HIS A 48 -3.80 -3.32 -9.10
N VAL A 49 -3.00 -3.02 -8.06
CA VAL A 49 -3.10 -3.68 -6.76
C VAL A 49 -2.88 -2.64 -5.67
N ALA A 50 -3.69 -2.67 -4.63
CA ALA A 50 -3.53 -1.78 -3.48
C ALA A 50 -3.50 -2.58 -2.18
N PHE A 51 -2.44 -2.39 -1.41
CA PHE A 51 -2.32 -2.92 -0.04
C PHE A 51 -2.67 -1.79 0.91
N LEU A 52 -3.74 -1.98 1.68
CA LEU A 52 -4.32 -0.90 2.49
C LEU A 52 -4.39 -1.29 3.95
N ASP A 53 -3.98 -0.36 4.83
CA ASP A 53 -4.24 -0.47 6.26
C ASP A 53 -5.68 -0.02 6.51
N ILE A 54 -6.44 -0.83 7.25
CA ILE A 54 -7.83 -0.52 7.56
C ILE A 54 -7.93 0.70 8.48
N HIS A 55 -7.05 0.77 9.46
CA HIS A 55 -7.13 1.78 10.53
C HIS A 55 -6.17 2.94 10.27
N MET A 56 -6.64 3.93 9.52
CA MET A 56 -5.88 5.15 9.29
C MET A 56 -6.70 6.36 9.77
N PRO A 57 -6.03 7.41 10.25
CA PRO A 57 -6.76 8.63 10.63
C PRO A 57 -7.40 9.30 9.42
N LYS A 58 -8.46 10.06 9.67
CA LYS A 58 -9.23 10.77 8.66
C LYS A 58 -9.90 9.78 7.71
N VAL A 59 -9.36 9.60 6.51
CA VAL A 59 -9.92 8.66 5.54
C VAL A 59 -9.31 7.29 5.81
N GLY A 60 -10.12 6.34 6.22
CA GLY A 60 -9.68 4.99 6.52
C GLY A 60 -9.48 4.14 5.27
N GLY A 61 -8.87 2.96 5.48
CA GLY A 61 -8.58 2.06 4.38
C GLY A 61 -9.81 1.54 3.65
N LEU A 62 -10.90 1.32 4.37
CA LEU A 62 -12.14 0.85 3.74
C LEU A 62 -12.74 1.92 2.81
N GLU A 63 -12.72 3.17 3.24
CA GLU A 63 -13.21 4.26 2.40
C GLU A 63 -12.33 4.45 1.18
N LEU A 64 -11.02 4.41 1.36
CA LEU A 64 -10.08 4.49 0.25
C LEU A 64 -10.31 3.34 -0.72
N ALA A 65 -10.54 2.14 -0.21
CA ALA A 65 -10.79 0.97 -1.05
C ALA A 65 -12.02 1.16 -1.92
N GLN A 66 -13.09 1.73 -1.36
CA GLN A 66 -14.31 1.99 -2.11
C GLN A 66 -14.05 2.96 -3.25
N GLN A 67 -13.30 4.03 -2.98
CA GLN A 67 -12.99 5.02 -4.00
C GLN A 67 -12.10 4.43 -5.10
N LEU A 68 -11.10 3.64 -4.73
CA LEU A 68 -10.22 3.01 -5.70
C LEU A 68 -10.98 2.00 -6.56
N LYS A 69 -11.88 1.23 -5.97
CA LYS A 69 -12.68 0.24 -6.71
C LYS A 69 -13.62 0.91 -7.68
N ALA A 70 -14.19 2.05 -7.30
CA ALA A 70 -15.07 2.81 -8.19
C ALA A 70 -14.29 3.34 -9.40
N GLN A 71 -13.06 3.77 -9.20
CA GLN A 71 -12.23 4.30 -10.28
C GLN A 71 -11.58 3.20 -11.12
N PHE A 72 -11.16 2.11 -10.48
CA PHE A 72 -10.50 0.99 -11.14
C PHE A 72 -11.25 -0.30 -10.82
N PRO A 73 -12.30 -0.64 -11.58
CA PRO A 73 -13.13 -1.82 -11.23
C PRO A 73 -12.36 -3.14 -11.18
N GLU A 74 -11.23 -3.23 -11.89
CA GLU A 74 -10.41 -4.45 -11.91
C GLU A 74 -9.32 -4.48 -10.85
N ILE A 75 -9.25 -3.47 -9.99
CA ILE A 75 -8.19 -3.39 -8.99
C ILE A 75 -8.30 -4.55 -7.98
N ASN A 76 -7.16 -5.10 -7.58
CA ASN A 76 -7.10 -6.06 -6.50
C ASN A 76 -6.78 -5.33 -5.20
N LEU A 77 -7.67 -5.46 -4.22
CA LEU A 77 -7.52 -4.80 -2.92
C LEU A 77 -7.12 -5.83 -1.88
N ILE A 78 -6.05 -5.54 -1.15
CA ILE A 78 -5.53 -6.42 -0.10
C ILE A 78 -5.43 -5.60 1.17
N PHE A 79 -6.10 -6.06 2.23
CA PHE A 79 -6.07 -5.35 3.51
C PHE A 79 -5.01 -5.95 4.41
N ALA A 80 -4.16 -5.07 4.96
CA ALA A 80 -3.15 -5.46 5.93
C ALA A 80 -3.69 -5.25 7.33
N THR A 81 -3.26 -6.09 8.26
CA THR A 81 -3.67 -5.98 9.64
C THR A 81 -2.49 -5.55 10.51
N GLY A 82 -2.79 -5.25 11.78
CA GLY A 82 -1.78 -4.73 12.69
C GLY A 82 -0.60 -5.64 12.98
N TYR A 83 -0.68 -6.93 12.67
CA TYR A 83 0.44 -7.82 12.95
C TYR A 83 1.70 -7.48 12.14
N THR A 84 1.55 -6.79 11.04
CA THR A 84 2.70 -6.38 10.23
C THR A 84 3.58 -5.36 10.95
N ARG A 85 3.09 -4.79 12.06
CA ARG A 85 3.85 -3.83 12.84
C ARG A 85 4.99 -4.45 13.64
N TYR A 86 5.02 -5.77 13.75
CA TYR A 86 6.02 -6.47 14.54
C TYR A 86 7.05 -7.18 13.66
N MET A 87 7.43 -6.54 12.58
CA MET A 87 8.38 -7.14 11.64
C MET A 87 9.81 -7.14 12.20
N PRO A 88 10.60 -8.16 11.84
CA PRO A 88 12.02 -8.18 12.20
C PRO A 88 12.82 -7.07 11.51
N GLU A 89 13.92 -6.65 12.14
CA GLU A 89 14.83 -5.65 11.59
C GLU A 89 15.27 -5.98 10.16
N ALA A 90 15.52 -7.26 9.87
CA ALA A 90 16.02 -7.67 8.57
C ALA A 90 15.10 -7.25 7.41
N PHE A 91 13.81 -7.22 7.65
CA PHE A 91 12.87 -6.81 6.60
C PHE A 91 12.98 -5.33 6.28
N ARG A 92 13.29 -4.52 7.28
CA ARG A 92 13.44 -3.08 7.07
C ARG A 92 14.56 -2.76 6.10
N LEU A 93 15.62 -3.53 6.15
CA LEU A 93 16.78 -3.32 5.28
C LEU A 93 16.46 -3.65 3.82
N ARG A 94 15.46 -4.47 3.58
CA ARG A 94 15.08 -4.88 2.24
C ARG A 94 14.13 -3.93 1.56
N ALA A 95 13.47 -3.08 2.32
CA ALA A 95 12.41 -2.22 1.80
C ALA A 95 12.90 -1.25 0.73
N SER A 96 14.17 -0.88 0.76
CA SER A 96 14.73 0.07 -0.19
C SER A 96 15.15 -0.56 -1.52
N GLY A 97 15.01 -1.84 -1.67
CA GLY A 97 15.55 -2.56 -2.82
C GLY A 97 14.63 -2.68 -4.02
N CYS A 98 13.44 -2.13 -3.93
CA CYS A 98 12.47 -2.29 -5.01
C CYS A 98 12.61 -1.21 -6.13
#